data_59668d44bbc7f6972ca3fff59e076877
#
_entry.id   59668d44bbc7f6972ca3fff59e076877
#
_cell.length_a   1.000
_cell.length_b   1.000
_cell.length_c   1.000
_cell.angle_alpha   90.00
_cell.angle_beta   90.00
_cell.angle_gamma   90.00
#
_symmetry.space_group_name_H-M   'P 1'
#
loop_
_entity.id
_entity.type
_entity.pdbx_description
1 polymer ?
#
loop_
_entity_poly.entity_id
_entity_poly.type
_entity_poly.pdbx_seq_one_letter_code
_entity_poly.pdbx_strand_id
1 'polypeptide(L)'
;AAGSVGSNGITDHKTEGDGSTPSGTYGFTMAFGLRENPGSVLPYHKITKGDYWVDDSASPYYNELVNTSQVAKTWNSAENMAAASPYYNYALALNYNEACEPGKGSAIFLHCFTAARDNGSAVCIRLPQERARELVQSATEHTKIVIAPDLERLN
;
A
#
# COMPACT_ATOMS: atom_id res chain seq x y z
N ALA A 1 7.20 -16.65 3.05
CA ALA A 1 7.01 -15.98 4.36
C ALA A 1 5.54 -15.91 4.70
N ALA A 2 5.22 -15.95 5.98
CA ALA A 2 3.88 -15.70 6.46
C ALA A 2 3.62 -14.18 6.48
N GLY A 3 2.41 -13.79 6.16
CA GLY A 3 1.99 -12.40 6.15
C GLY A 3 0.49 -12.29 6.42
N SER A 4 -0.05 -11.09 6.25
CA SER A 4 -1.48 -10.86 6.41
C SER A 4 -2.03 -10.02 5.27
N VAL A 5 -3.34 -10.04 5.15
CA VAL A 5 -4.12 -9.23 4.20
C VAL A 5 -5.12 -8.38 4.99
N GLY A 6 -6.02 -7.72 4.30
CA GLY A 6 -7.08 -6.93 4.95
C GLY A 6 -7.83 -7.71 6.02
N SER A 7 -8.28 -7.02 7.08
CA SER A 7 -8.95 -7.65 8.23
C SER A 7 -10.22 -8.41 7.84
N ASN A 8 -10.88 -8.04 6.76
CA ASN A 8 -12.06 -8.72 6.22
C ASN A 8 -11.75 -9.66 5.04
N GLY A 9 -10.47 -10.02 4.86
CA GLY A 9 -10.04 -10.98 3.86
C GLY A 9 -9.80 -10.39 2.48
N ILE A 10 -9.93 -11.23 1.46
CA ILE A 10 -9.73 -10.89 0.05
C ILE A 10 -11.10 -10.83 -0.63
N THR A 11 -11.31 -9.82 -1.45
CA THR A 11 -12.60 -9.59 -2.14
C THR A 11 -12.43 -9.45 -3.64
N ASP A 12 -13.40 -9.96 -4.39
CA ASP A 12 -13.53 -9.75 -5.84
C ASP A 12 -14.26 -8.43 -6.15
N HIS A 13 -14.82 -7.75 -5.13
CA HIS A 13 -15.66 -6.56 -5.27
C HIS A 13 -15.21 -5.46 -4.32
N LYS A 14 -14.00 -4.97 -4.54
CA LYS A 14 -13.36 -3.98 -3.67
C LYS A 14 -14.10 -2.64 -3.68
N THR A 15 -14.36 -2.11 -2.47
CA THR A 15 -14.84 -0.74 -2.26
C THR A 15 -14.04 -0.05 -1.16
N GLU A 16 -14.02 1.29 -1.17
CA GLU A 16 -13.35 2.06 -0.12
C GLU A 16 -13.97 1.76 1.25
N GLY A 17 -13.13 1.51 2.24
CA GLY A 17 -13.58 1.30 3.62
C GLY A 17 -14.09 -0.11 3.93
N ASP A 18 -14.02 -1.06 3.02
CA ASP A 18 -14.54 -2.42 3.23
C ASP A 18 -13.63 -3.32 4.08
N GLY A 19 -12.42 -2.88 4.40
CA GLY A 19 -11.46 -3.65 5.19
C GLY A 19 -10.89 -4.88 4.48
N SER A 20 -11.02 -4.95 3.17
CA SER A 20 -10.59 -6.09 2.36
C SER A 20 -9.49 -5.73 1.37
N THR A 21 -8.67 -6.72 1.03
CA THR A 21 -7.66 -6.63 -0.03
C THR A 21 -8.27 -7.08 -1.35
N PRO A 22 -8.07 -6.33 -2.45
CA PRO A 22 -8.63 -6.75 -3.74
C PRO A 22 -7.92 -7.99 -4.28
N SER A 23 -8.70 -8.93 -4.82
CA SER A 23 -8.16 -10.05 -5.60
C SER A 23 -7.73 -9.58 -6.98
N GLY A 24 -6.87 -10.34 -7.64
CA GLY A 24 -6.43 -10.08 -9.00
C GLY A 24 -4.92 -10.08 -9.14
N THR A 25 -4.45 -9.63 -10.30
CA THR A 25 -3.04 -9.51 -10.63
C THR A 25 -2.68 -8.04 -10.80
N TYR A 26 -1.70 -7.57 -10.04
CA TYR A 26 -1.30 -6.16 -10.02
C TYR A 26 0.19 -6.00 -10.21
N GLY A 27 0.59 -4.86 -10.75
CA GLY A 27 1.98 -4.41 -10.75
C GLY A 27 2.22 -3.45 -9.58
N PHE A 28 3.45 -2.93 -9.54
CA PHE A 28 3.85 -1.92 -8.56
C PHE A 28 4.21 -0.64 -9.29
N THR A 29 3.76 0.50 -8.77
CA THR A 29 4.01 1.80 -9.38
C THR A 29 5.24 2.49 -8.81
N MET A 30 5.49 2.28 -7.51
CA MET A 30 6.60 2.90 -6.80
C MET A 30 6.89 2.15 -5.52
N ALA A 31 8.09 2.36 -5.01
CA ALA A 31 8.45 1.98 -3.66
C ALA A 31 8.52 3.24 -2.79
N PHE A 32 8.34 3.07 -1.50
CA PHE A 32 8.48 4.16 -0.54
C PHE A 32 8.88 3.63 0.83
N GLY A 33 9.30 4.50 1.71
CA GLY A 33 9.62 4.09 3.06
C GLY A 33 10.10 5.21 3.96
N LEU A 34 10.04 4.94 5.27
CA LEU A 34 10.61 5.80 6.30
C LEU A 34 12.14 5.65 6.36
N ARG A 35 12.65 4.50 5.92
CA ARG A 35 14.08 4.20 5.86
C ARG A 35 14.68 4.69 4.54
N GLU A 36 16.00 4.78 4.52
CA GLU A 36 16.74 5.12 3.29
C GLU A 36 16.47 4.09 2.19
N ASN A 37 16.56 4.52 0.93
CA ASN A 37 16.38 3.65 -0.21
C ASN A 37 17.33 2.44 -0.13
N PRO A 38 16.80 1.21 -0.03
CA PRO A 38 17.62 0.01 0.13
C PRO A 38 18.23 -0.50 -1.19
N GLY A 39 18.10 0.25 -2.27
CA GLY A 39 18.53 -0.17 -3.62
C GLY A 39 17.33 -0.55 -4.50
N SER A 40 16.25 0.20 -4.42
CA SER A 40 15.05 -0.03 -5.23
C SER A 40 15.32 0.21 -6.72
N VAL A 41 14.81 -0.67 -7.57
CA VAL A 41 14.80 -0.47 -9.02
C VAL A 41 13.68 0.48 -9.43
N LEU A 42 12.51 0.35 -8.80
CA LEU A 42 11.41 1.28 -8.98
C LEU A 42 11.75 2.64 -8.36
N PRO A 43 11.07 3.72 -8.80
CA PRO A 43 11.20 5.00 -8.10
C PRO A 43 10.93 4.83 -6.61
N TYR A 44 11.81 5.37 -5.77
CA TYR A 44 11.69 5.27 -4.32
C TYR A 44 11.44 6.66 -3.72
N HIS A 45 10.34 6.76 -2.99
CA HIS A 45 10.00 7.98 -2.25
C HIS A 45 10.35 7.80 -0.78
N LYS A 46 11.34 8.56 -0.30
CA LYS A 46 11.63 8.65 1.13
C LYS A 46 10.53 9.48 1.79
N ILE A 47 9.81 8.86 2.73
CA ILE A 47 8.72 9.55 3.43
C ILE A 47 9.26 10.71 4.26
N THR A 48 8.63 11.86 4.16
CA THR A 48 8.91 13.05 4.93
C THR A 48 7.66 13.56 5.64
N LYS A 49 7.86 14.45 6.60
CA LYS A 49 6.76 15.10 7.30
C LYS A 49 5.87 15.85 6.31
N GLY A 50 4.56 15.69 6.46
CA GLY A 50 3.59 16.30 5.55
C GLY A 50 3.17 15.41 4.39
N ASP A 51 3.76 14.21 4.25
CA ASP A 51 3.32 13.23 3.27
C ASP A 51 2.03 12.55 3.71
N TYR A 52 1.03 12.58 2.84
CA TYR A 52 -0.27 11.93 3.04
C TYR A 52 -0.66 11.15 1.79
N TRP A 53 -1.23 9.96 2.00
CA TRP A 53 -1.92 9.25 0.93
C TRP A 53 -3.41 9.39 1.17
N VAL A 54 -4.11 10.07 0.29
CA VAL A 54 -5.49 10.48 0.51
C VAL A 54 -6.44 9.32 0.23
N ASP A 55 -7.28 8.99 1.21
CA ASP A 55 -8.30 7.94 1.11
C ASP A 55 -9.74 8.48 1.23
N ASP A 56 -9.89 9.78 1.13
CA ASP A 56 -11.18 10.47 1.11
C ASP A 56 -11.73 10.47 -0.32
N SER A 57 -12.79 9.70 -0.55
CA SER A 57 -13.41 9.55 -1.88
C SER A 57 -13.94 10.85 -2.47
N ALA A 58 -14.21 11.86 -1.62
CA ALA A 58 -14.68 13.17 -2.07
C ALA A 58 -13.54 14.15 -2.42
N SER A 59 -12.31 13.79 -2.10
CA SER A 59 -11.15 14.64 -2.36
C SER A 59 -10.71 14.59 -3.82
N PRO A 60 -10.29 15.72 -4.42
CA PRO A 60 -9.66 15.70 -5.74
C PRO A 60 -8.30 14.98 -5.75
N TYR A 61 -7.73 14.74 -4.56
CA TYR A 61 -6.46 13.99 -4.41
C TYR A 61 -6.67 12.52 -4.05
N TYR A 62 -7.89 12.00 -4.19
CA TYR A 62 -8.19 10.61 -3.82
C TYR A 62 -7.22 9.63 -4.46
N ASN A 63 -6.67 8.73 -3.65
CA ASN A 63 -5.68 7.72 -4.00
C ASN A 63 -4.36 8.30 -4.55
N GLU A 64 -3.98 9.47 -4.09
CA GLU A 64 -2.72 10.11 -4.45
C GLU A 64 -1.85 10.38 -3.22
N LEU A 65 -0.54 10.30 -3.43
CA LEU A 65 0.45 10.74 -2.46
C LEU A 65 0.69 12.24 -2.64
N VAL A 66 0.43 13.01 -1.61
CA VAL A 66 0.59 14.47 -1.63
C VAL A 66 1.38 14.94 -0.41
N ASN A 67 1.94 16.15 -0.49
CA ASN A 67 2.64 16.76 0.63
C ASN A 67 2.04 18.12 0.94
N THR A 68 1.80 18.40 2.22
CA THR A 68 1.18 19.66 2.68
C THR A 68 2.03 20.89 2.46
N SER A 69 3.31 20.74 2.11
CA SER A 69 4.13 21.86 1.67
C SER A 69 3.82 22.32 0.25
N GLN A 70 3.12 21.50 -0.54
CA GLN A 70 2.80 21.76 -1.95
C GLN A 70 1.33 21.96 -2.20
N VAL A 71 0.46 21.32 -1.41
CA VAL A 71 -1.00 21.43 -1.55
C VAL A 71 -1.65 21.70 -0.20
N ALA A 72 -2.74 22.46 -0.20
CA ALA A 72 -3.51 22.70 1.01
C ALA A 72 -4.24 21.42 1.44
N LYS A 73 -4.28 21.19 2.74
CA LYS A 73 -4.99 20.05 3.32
C LYS A 73 -6.50 20.29 3.27
N THR A 74 -7.15 19.71 2.25
CA THR A 74 -8.60 19.87 2.02
C THR A 74 -9.39 18.56 2.21
N TRP A 75 -8.69 17.45 2.42
CA TRP A 75 -9.31 16.15 2.64
C TRP A 75 -9.74 15.94 4.09
N ASN A 76 -10.72 15.07 4.30
CA ASN A 76 -11.22 14.69 5.62
C ASN A 76 -10.60 13.37 6.11
N SER A 77 -9.96 12.59 5.23
CA SER A 77 -9.33 11.32 5.57
C SER A 77 -8.10 11.08 4.70
N ALA A 78 -7.00 10.67 5.33
CA ALA A 78 -5.77 10.29 4.65
C ALA A 78 -4.85 9.50 5.59
N GLU A 79 -3.96 8.72 5.00
CA GLU A 79 -2.87 8.09 5.71
C GLU A 79 -1.76 9.10 5.96
N ASN A 80 -1.43 9.35 7.23
CA ASN A 80 -0.26 10.14 7.60
C ASN A 80 0.98 9.26 7.51
N MET A 81 1.70 9.34 6.39
CA MET A 81 2.79 8.42 6.06
C MET A 81 3.93 8.48 7.09
N ALA A 82 4.29 9.67 7.56
CA ALA A 82 5.39 9.85 8.50
C ALA A 82 5.11 9.28 9.89
N ALA A 83 3.84 9.10 10.25
CA ALA A 83 3.41 8.56 11.54
C ALA A 83 3.26 7.03 11.54
N ALA A 84 3.53 6.35 10.44
CA ALA A 84 3.21 4.94 10.25
C ALA A 84 4.40 4.00 10.49
N SER A 85 5.33 4.35 11.38
CA SER A 85 6.42 3.45 11.76
C SER A 85 5.91 2.35 12.71
N PRO A 86 6.36 1.08 12.57
CA PRO A 86 7.29 0.59 11.56
C PRO A 86 6.63 0.10 10.26
N TYR A 87 5.30 0.23 10.13
CA TYR A 87 4.56 -0.36 9.02
C TYR A 87 5.05 0.12 7.65
N TYR A 88 5.39 1.38 7.53
CA TYR A 88 5.88 1.98 6.29
C TYR A 88 7.40 2.16 6.26
N ASN A 89 8.14 1.35 7.02
CA ASN A 89 9.61 1.38 6.92
C ASN A 89 10.09 1.02 5.51
N TYR A 90 9.46 0.04 4.88
CA TYR A 90 9.64 -0.34 3.48
C TYR A 90 8.31 -0.75 2.89
N ALA A 91 7.96 -0.19 1.74
CA ALA A 91 6.67 -0.46 1.13
C ALA A 91 6.69 -0.37 -0.39
N LEU A 92 5.73 -1.03 -1.01
CA LEU A 92 5.46 -0.99 -2.44
C LEU A 92 3.99 -0.61 -2.65
N ALA A 93 3.73 0.33 -3.53
CA ALA A 93 2.36 0.69 -3.91
C ALA A 93 1.92 -0.16 -5.09
N LEU A 94 0.77 -0.84 -4.95
CA LEU A 94 0.16 -1.57 -6.05
C LEU A 94 -0.50 -0.58 -7.02
N ASN A 95 -0.60 -0.97 -8.30
CA ASN A 95 -1.28 -0.17 -9.30
C ASN A 95 -2.81 -0.31 -9.27
N TYR A 96 -3.36 -0.85 -8.18
CA TYR A 96 -4.80 -0.94 -8.00
C TYR A 96 -5.42 0.46 -7.96
N ASN A 97 -6.49 0.66 -8.73
CA ASN A 97 -7.19 1.95 -8.86
C ASN A 97 -6.25 3.11 -9.19
N GLU A 98 -5.32 2.90 -10.11
CA GLU A 98 -4.37 3.91 -10.55
C GLU A 98 -5.08 5.11 -11.19
N ALA A 99 -6.28 4.91 -11.75
CA ALA A 99 -7.13 5.97 -12.29
C ALA A 99 -7.79 6.84 -11.21
N CYS A 100 -7.61 6.50 -9.93
CA CYS A 100 -8.14 7.28 -8.79
C CYS A 100 -9.67 7.43 -8.84
N GLU A 101 -10.39 6.39 -9.25
CA GLU A 101 -11.85 6.39 -9.28
C GLU A 101 -12.41 6.44 -7.86
N PRO A 102 -13.25 7.44 -7.52
CA PRO A 102 -13.80 7.58 -6.17
C PRO A 102 -14.56 6.33 -5.71
N GLY A 103 -14.30 5.90 -4.48
CA GLY A 103 -14.99 4.77 -3.86
C GLY A 103 -14.50 3.39 -4.24
N LYS A 104 -13.59 3.28 -5.21
CA LYS A 104 -13.09 1.97 -5.67
C LYS A 104 -12.00 1.39 -4.79
N GLY A 105 -11.42 2.18 -3.91
CA GLY A 105 -10.35 1.78 -3.00
C GLY A 105 -9.08 2.57 -3.21
N SER A 106 -8.33 2.76 -2.13
CA SER A 106 -7.12 3.58 -2.12
C SER A 106 -6.06 2.99 -1.20
N ALA A 107 -4.82 3.45 -1.37
CA ALA A 107 -3.70 3.11 -0.49
C ALA A 107 -3.51 1.59 -0.36
N ILE A 108 -3.55 0.87 -1.47
CA ILE A 108 -3.33 -0.57 -1.47
C ILE A 108 -1.82 -0.81 -1.61
N PHE A 109 -1.19 -1.18 -0.48
CA PHE A 109 0.25 -1.34 -0.39
C PHE A 109 0.64 -2.74 0.05
N LEU A 110 1.88 -3.12 -0.25
CA LEU A 110 2.59 -4.18 0.44
C LEU A 110 3.57 -3.49 1.39
N HIS A 111 3.49 -3.76 2.69
CA HIS A 111 4.34 -3.11 3.68
C HIS A 111 4.71 -4.03 4.84
N CYS A 112 5.35 -3.48 5.87
CA CYS A 112 5.87 -4.24 6.99
C CYS A 112 4.79 -4.49 8.07
N PHE A 113 5.02 -5.51 8.90
CA PHE A 113 4.34 -5.66 10.19
C PHE A 113 5.36 -5.84 11.32
N THR A 114 4.91 -5.66 12.55
CA THR A 114 5.75 -5.96 13.72
C THR A 114 5.71 -7.45 14.03
N ALA A 115 6.82 -8.00 14.51
CA ALA A 115 6.98 -9.43 14.73
C ALA A 115 6.02 -10.03 15.79
N ALA A 116 5.45 -9.22 16.66
CA ALA A 116 4.75 -9.74 17.84
C ALA A 116 3.29 -10.14 17.59
N ARG A 117 2.55 -9.40 16.82
CA ARG A 117 1.17 -9.72 16.41
C ARG A 117 0.72 -8.80 15.30
N ASP A 118 0.27 -9.39 14.23
CA ASP A 118 -0.44 -8.65 13.21
C ASP A 118 -1.93 -8.98 13.32
N ASN A 119 -2.71 -7.99 13.74
CA ASN A 119 -4.16 -8.11 13.84
C ASN A 119 -4.87 -7.87 12.50
N GLY A 120 -4.13 -7.96 11.41
CA GLY A 120 -4.62 -7.64 10.09
C GLY A 120 -4.47 -6.15 9.76
N SER A 121 -4.41 -5.87 8.48
CA SER A 121 -4.42 -4.52 7.94
C SER A 121 -5.85 -4.08 7.68
N ALA A 122 -6.06 -2.79 7.50
CA ALA A 122 -7.34 -2.33 6.96
C ALA A 122 -7.55 -2.93 5.56
N VAL A 123 -6.56 -2.83 4.67
CA VAL A 123 -6.67 -3.31 3.27
C VAL A 123 -5.36 -3.84 2.69
N CYS A 124 -4.22 -3.61 3.33
CA CYS A 124 -2.90 -3.87 2.76
C CYS A 124 -2.41 -5.30 2.96
N ILE A 125 -1.41 -5.67 2.16
CA ILE A 125 -0.65 -6.89 2.34
C ILE A 125 0.53 -6.56 3.26
N ARG A 126 0.72 -7.34 4.31
CA ARG A 126 1.81 -7.15 5.28
C ARG A 126 2.73 -8.34 5.31
N LEU A 127 4.02 -8.07 5.33
CA LEU A 127 5.08 -9.07 5.44
C LEU A 127 6.09 -8.67 6.52
N PRO A 128 6.92 -9.61 7.01
CA PRO A 128 8.05 -9.24 7.86
C PRO A 128 8.93 -8.20 7.18
N GLN A 129 9.48 -7.27 7.96
CA GLN A 129 10.24 -6.13 7.41
C GLN A 129 11.35 -6.55 6.46
N GLU A 130 12.11 -7.62 6.78
CA GLU A 130 13.18 -8.10 5.92
C GLU A 130 12.67 -8.56 4.56
N ARG A 131 11.49 -9.17 4.51
CA ARG A 131 10.86 -9.61 3.25
C ARG A 131 10.35 -8.43 2.44
N ALA A 132 9.74 -7.44 3.10
CA ALA A 132 9.31 -6.22 2.45
C ALA A 132 10.52 -5.47 1.85
N ARG A 133 11.63 -5.38 2.60
CA ARG A 133 12.88 -4.78 2.12
C ARG A 133 13.43 -5.50 0.89
N GLU A 134 13.50 -6.83 0.92
CA GLU A 134 13.97 -7.64 -0.21
C GLU A 134 13.10 -7.42 -1.46
N LEU A 135 11.78 -7.33 -1.29
CA LEU A 135 10.86 -7.07 -2.39
C LEU A 135 11.04 -5.66 -2.95
N VAL A 136 11.25 -4.66 -2.10
CA VAL A 136 11.58 -3.30 -2.55
C VAL A 136 12.84 -3.29 -3.39
N GLN A 137 13.85 -4.06 -3.00
CA GLN A 137 15.11 -4.17 -3.76
C GLN A 137 14.95 -4.87 -5.11
N SER A 138 14.04 -5.84 -5.20
CA SER A 138 13.92 -6.71 -6.38
C SER A 138 12.80 -6.35 -7.34
N ALA A 139 11.77 -5.64 -6.88
CA ALA A 139 10.61 -5.30 -7.71
C ALA A 139 10.99 -4.37 -8.86
N THR A 140 10.49 -4.69 -10.05
CA THR A 140 10.65 -3.90 -11.28
C THR A 140 9.29 -3.56 -11.85
N GLU A 141 9.25 -2.82 -12.94
CA GLU A 141 8.02 -2.54 -13.69
C GLU A 141 7.33 -3.81 -14.24
N HIS A 142 8.07 -4.92 -14.32
CA HIS A 142 7.55 -6.20 -14.81
C HIS A 142 7.11 -7.14 -13.69
N THR A 143 7.39 -6.80 -12.44
CA THR A 143 7.01 -7.62 -11.29
C THR A 143 5.51 -7.55 -11.08
N LYS A 144 4.89 -8.71 -10.87
CA LYS A 144 3.45 -8.82 -10.60
C LYS A 144 3.21 -9.50 -9.27
N ILE A 145 2.14 -9.07 -8.62
CA ILE A 145 1.60 -9.76 -7.45
C ILE A 145 0.24 -10.35 -7.83
N VAL A 146 0.03 -11.62 -7.48
CA VAL A 146 -1.25 -12.29 -7.66
C VAL A 146 -1.89 -12.46 -6.29
N ILE A 147 -3.09 -11.94 -6.13
CA ILE A 147 -3.84 -12.00 -4.88
C ILE A 147 -5.06 -12.86 -5.09
N ALA A 148 -5.17 -13.96 -4.37
CA ALA A 148 -6.27 -14.89 -4.48
C ALA A 148 -6.66 -15.44 -3.11
N PRO A 149 -7.96 -15.74 -2.87
CA PRO A 149 -8.43 -16.23 -1.58
C PRO A 149 -7.97 -17.65 -1.27
N ASP A 150 -7.59 -18.42 -2.29
CA ASP A 150 -7.12 -19.80 -2.15
C ASP A 150 -6.14 -20.17 -3.27
N LEU A 151 -5.46 -21.30 -3.08
CA LEU A 151 -4.44 -21.78 -4.02
C LEU A 151 -5.02 -22.21 -5.38
N GLU A 152 -6.26 -22.64 -5.43
CA GLU A 152 -6.90 -23.08 -6.67
C GLU A 152 -7.02 -21.93 -7.68
N ARG A 153 -7.26 -20.72 -7.18
CA ARG A 153 -7.40 -19.54 -8.01
C ARG A 153 -6.07 -18.96 -8.50
N LEU A 154 -4.94 -19.49 -8.01
CA LEU A 154 -3.62 -19.10 -8.48
C LEU A 154 -3.18 -19.84 -9.75
N ASN A 155 -3.87 -20.90 -10.13
CA ASN A 155 -3.55 -21.74 -11.29
C ASN A 155 -4.28 -21.30 -12.55
#